data_eef46f93305244dc7379b3f1476f3868
#
_entry.id   eef46f93305244dc7379b3f1476f3868
#
_cell.length_a   1.000
_cell.length_b   1.000
_cell.length_c   1.000
_cell.angle_alpha   90.00
_cell.angle_beta   90.00
_cell.angle_gamma   90.00
#
_symmetry.space_group_name_H-M   'P 1'
#
loop_
_entity.id
_entity.type
_entity.pdbx_description
1 polymer ?
#
loop_
_entity_poly.entity_id
_entity_poly.type
_entity_poly.pdbx_seq_one_letter_code
_entity_poly.pdbx_strand_id
1 'polypeptide(L)'
;MGRKRGRWPVEGQERRRIVVIKAYSKFLDILEKIQKVILTVSVPAMVLIMFYQVVMRYVFHNSPAWSEELVRYLFIFNVMMAAAIAVRRNSHLQIDIVLNALKPHMRRIFTICATVVGLVFLVYLFILSLELVRSGAPNTSAGLGLPMSIPYTCIPIGTALMVLTSVEVILKNIQELADEKKGGTAV
;
A
#
# COMPACT_ATOMS: atom_id res chain seq x y z
N MET A 1 -45.50 32.23 -15.72
CA MET A 1 -45.42 30.77 -15.92
C MET A 1 -43.97 30.35 -15.86
N GLY A 2 -43.46 30.07 -14.65
CA GLY A 2 -42.05 29.78 -14.39
C GLY A 2 -41.81 28.30 -14.52
N ARG A 3 -41.02 27.90 -15.50
CA ARG A 3 -40.53 26.52 -15.69
C ARG A 3 -39.56 26.17 -14.58
N LYS A 4 -40.00 25.44 -13.58
CA LYS A 4 -39.11 24.71 -12.62
C LYS A 4 -38.38 23.65 -13.43
N ARG A 5 -37.10 23.90 -13.79
CA ARG A 5 -36.19 22.86 -14.31
C ARG A 5 -35.95 21.85 -13.22
N GLY A 6 -36.35 20.63 -13.48
CA GLY A 6 -36.21 19.51 -12.61
C GLY A 6 -34.73 19.26 -12.24
N ARG A 7 -34.43 19.48 -10.99
CA ARG A 7 -33.10 19.24 -10.34
C ARG A 7 -33.18 17.93 -9.57
N TRP A 8 -33.40 16.84 -10.28
CA TRP A 8 -33.38 15.45 -9.75
C TRP A 8 -32.86 14.55 -10.87
N PRO A 9 -31.78 13.81 -10.74
CA PRO A 9 -31.32 12.81 -9.78
C PRO A 9 -29.80 12.86 -9.41
N VAL A 10 -29.08 13.94 -9.68
CA VAL A 10 -27.60 14.02 -9.56
C VAL A 10 -27.15 14.01 -8.09
N GLU A 11 -27.94 14.64 -7.22
CA GLU A 11 -27.61 14.79 -5.79
C GLU A 11 -27.62 13.46 -5.00
N GLY A 12 -28.47 12.53 -5.38
CA GLY A 12 -28.56 11.20 -4.74
C GLY A 12 -27.38 10.28 -5.11
N GLN A 13 -26.88 10.36 -6.34
CA GLN A 13 -25.73 9.59 -6.78
C GLN A 13 -24.42 10.13 -6.18
N GLU A 14 -24.27 11.44 -6.04
CA GLU A 14 -23.12 12.08 -5.41
C GLU A 14 -23.03 11.73 -3.92
N ARG A 15 -24.14 11.82 -3.19
CA ARG A 15 -24.18 11.40 -1.78
C ARG A 15 -23.78 9.95 -1.61
N ARG A 16 -24.24 9.05 -2.47
CA ARG A 16 -23.85 7.63 -2.43
C ARG A 16 -22.36 7.44 -2.69
N ARG A 17 -21.77 8.12 -3.67
CA ARG A 17 -20.35 8.07 -3.97
C ARG A 17 -19.49 8.56 -2.79
N ILE A 18 -19.85 9.68 -2.19
CA ILE A 18 -19.16 10.24 -1.03
C ILE A 18 -19.22 9.27 0.17
N VAL A 19 -20.38 8.65 0.41
CA VAL A 19 -20.54 7.68 1.50
C VAL A 19 -19.68 6.44 1.27
N VAL A 20 -19.66 5.91 0.04
CA VAL A 20 -18.84 4.72 -0.30
C VAL A 20 -17.36 5.03 -0.15
N ILE A 21 -16.87 6.18 -0.65
CA ILE A 21 -15.45 6.56 -0.51
C ILE A 21 -15.08 6.76 0.97
N LYS A 22 -15.94 7.39 1.76
CA LYS A 22 -15.71 7.54 3.21
C LYS A 22 -15.68 6.20 3.95
N ALA A 23 -16.58 5.28 3.61
CA ALA A 23 -16.59 3.94 4.21
C ALA A 23 -15.33 3.15 3.85
N TYR A 24 -14.90 3.22 2.58
CA TYR A 24 -13.67 2.59 2.09
C TYR A 24 -12.41 3.18 2.77
N SER A 25 -12.34 4.50 2.86
CA SER A 25 -11.24 5.19 3.56
C SER A 25 -11.16 4.80 5.03
N LYS A 26 -12.32 4.71 5.72
CA LYS A 26 -12.37 4.28 7.12
C LYS A 26 -11.90 2.82 7.31
N PHE A 27 -12.25 1.94 6.39
CA PHE A 27 -11.74 0.56 6.39
C PHE A 27 -10.21 0.52 6.24
N LEU A 28 -9.67 1.30 5.31
CA LEU A 28 -8.22 1.39 5.12
C LEU A 28 -7.50 2.07 6.30
N ASP A 29 -8.16 3.00 7.02
CA ASP A 29 -7.61 3.58 8.25
C ASP A 29 -7.42 2.53 9.34
N ILE A 30 -8.34 1.60 9.45
CA ILE A 30 -8.24 0.48 10.39
C ILE A 30 -7.09 -0.45 9.99
N LEU A 31 -6.99 -0.81 8.69
CA LEU A 31 -5.89 -1.62 8.18
C LEU A 31 -4.53 -0.96 8.40
N GLU A 32 -4.41 0.35 8.13
CA GLU A 32 -3.18 1.10 8.38
C GLU A 32 -2.81 1.12 9.86
N LYS A 33 -3.81 1.24 10.76
CA LYS A 33 -3.57 1.18 12.20
C LYS A 33 -3.02 -0.18 12.62
N ILE A 34 -3.61 -1.26 12.10
CA ILE A 34 -3.14 -2.64 12.35
C ILE A 34 -1.71 -2.81 11.83
N GLN A 35 -1.42 -2.39 10.60
CA GLN A 35 -0.08 -2.45 10.01
C GLN A 35 0.95 -1.69 10.86
N LYS A 36 0.61 -0.50 11.36
CA LYS A 36 1.51 0.29 12.24
C LYS A 36 1.82 -0.44 13.54
N VAL A 37 0.81 -1.04 14.17
CA VAL A 37 1.02 -1.81 15.41
C VAL A 37 1.94 -3.00 15.14
N ILE A 38 1.70 -3.75 14.05
CA ILE A 38 2.54 -4.86 13.65
C ILE A 38 3.97 -4.41 13.40
N LEU A 39 4.19 -3.33 12.65
CA LEU A 39 5.52 -2.78 12.37
C LEU A 39 6.23 -2.30 13.65
N THR A 40 5.49 -1.66 14.55
CA THR A 40 6.06 -1.18 15.83
C THR A 40 6.60 -2.31 16.69
N VAL A 41 6.03 -3.51 16.58
CA VAL A 41 6.51 -4.70 17.31
C VAL A 41 7.54 -5.47 16.50
N SER A 42 7.31 -5.68 15.19
CA SER A 42 8.17 -6.56 14.37
C SER A 42 9.54 -5.94 14.05
N VAL A 43 9.63 -4.61 13.89
CA VAL A 43 10.93 -3.96 13.62
C VAL A 43 11.89 -4.07 14.82
N PRO A 44 11.51 -3.72 16.06
CA PRO A 44 12.37 -3.97 17.22
C PRO A 44 12.70 -5.46 17.42
N ALA A 45 11.74 -6.36 17.23
CA ALA A 45 11.98 -7.79 17.31
C ALA A 45 13.05 -8.25 16.31
N MET A 46 12.96 -7.79 15.06
CA MET A 46 13.96 -8.05 14.02
C MET A 46 15.35 -7.55 14.45
N VAL A 47 15.45 -6.34 15.00
CA VAL A 47 16.70 -5.75 15.47
C VAL A 47 17.30 -6.57 16.63
N LEU A 48 16.46 -7.01 17.57
CA LEU A 48 16.92 -7.84 18.70
C LEU A 48 17.44 -9.20 18.23
N ILE A 49 16.76 -9.85 17.27
CA ILE A 49 17.23 -11.12 16.70
C ILE A 49 18.54 -10.92 15.94
N MET A 50 18.66 -9.83 15.19
CA MET A 50 19.91 -9.49 14.49
C MET A 50 21.06 -9.25 15.49
N PHE A 51 20.81 -8.52 16.58
CA PHE A 51 21.79 -8.32 17.63
C PHE A 51 22.20 -9.66 18.28
N TYR A 52 21.22 -10.49 18.63
CA TYR A 52 21.49 -11.85 19.14
C TYR A 52 22.39 -12.66 18.18
N GLN A 53 22.09 -12.62 16.89
CA GLN A 53 22.86 -13.30 15.85
C GLN A 53 24.32 -12.81 15.82
N VAL A 54 24.52 -11.49 15.90
CA VAL A 54 25.87 -10.89 15.93
C VAL A 54 26.66 -11.36 17.16
N VAL A 55 26.03 -11.32 18.34
CA VAL A 55 26.68 -11.82 19.59
C VAL A 55 27.04 -13.30 19.49
N MET A 56 26.11 -14.13 19.02
CA MET A 56 26.36 -15.56 18.85
C MET A 56 27.51 -15.84 17.87
N ARG A 57 27.59 -15.08 16.80
CA ARG A 57 28.65 -15.24 15.78
C ARG A 57 30.03 -14.81 16.26
N TYR A 58 30.13 -13.67 16.94
CA TYR A 58 31.41 -13.07 17.29
C TYR A 58 31.91 -13.45 18.69
N VAL A 59 31.01 -13.67 19.65
CA VAL A 59 31.37 -14.02 21.02
C VAL A 59 31.41 -15.54 21.19
N PHE A 60 30.40 -16.26 20.71
CA PHE A 60 30.28 -17.72 20.90
C PHE A 60 30.78 -18.52 19.70
N HIS A 61 31.20 -17.88 18.61
CA HIS A 61 31.68 -18.52 17.38
C HIS A 61 30.69 -19.55 16.81
N ASN A 62 29.41 -19.40 17.11
CA ASN A 62 28.33 -20.28 16.70
C ASN A 62 27.19 -19.43 16.12
N SER A 63 27.06 -19.42 14.80
CA SER A 63 26.01 -18.66 14.12
C SER A 63 24.81 -19.58 13.84
N PRO A 64 23.68 -19.42 14.53
CA PRO A 64 22.50 -20.24 14.28
C PRO A 64 21.86 -19.86 12.94
N ALA A 65 21.79 -20.82 12.00
CA ALA A 65 21.25 -20.59 10.64
C ALA A 65 19.78 -20.10 10.63
N TRP A 66 18.98 -20.53 11.61
CA TRP A 66 17.58 -20.13 11.74
C TRP A 66 17.39 -18.62 11.98
N SER A 67 18.31 -17.98 12.71
CA SER A 67 18.19 -16.55 13.02
C SER A 67 18.44 -15.68 11.80
N GLU A 68 19.35 -16.07 10.92
CA GLU A 68 19.61 -15.36 9.67
C GLU A 68 18.41 -15.40 8.72
N GLU A 69 17.79 -16.58 8.59
CA GLU A 69 16.60 -16.74 7.78
C GLU A 69 15.40 -15.97 8.36
N LEU A 70 15.19 -16.03 9.67
CA LEU A 70 14.10 -15.35 10.33
C LEU A 70 14.20 -13.82 10.16
N VAL A 71 15.40 -13.25 10.32
CA VAL A 71 15.63 -11.81 10.08
C VAL A 71 15.32 -11.44 8.64
N ARG A 72 15.72 -12.25 7.67
CA ARG A 72 15.44 -12.00 6.24
C ARG A 72 13.94 -12.00 5.96
N TYR A 73 13.20 -12.94 6.52
CA TYR A 73 11.75 -13.03 6.34
C TYR A 73 11.01 -11.88 7.04
N LEU A 74 11.41 -11.52 8.25
CA LEU A 74 10.87 -10.34 8.95
C LEU A 74 11.19 -9.06 8.20
N PHE A 75 12.38 -8.93 7.60
CA PHE A 75 12.73 -7.78 6.80
C PHE A 75 11.80 -7.62 5.59
N ILE A 76 11.62 -8.68 4.79
CA ILE A 76 10.72 -8.65 3.63
C ILE A 76 9.30 -8.32 4.07
N PHE A 77 8.82 -8.93 5.14
CA PHE A 77 7.49 -8.66 5.70
C PHE A 77 7.33 -7.19 6.10
N ASN A 78 8.30 -6.63 6.84
CA ASN A 78 8.27 -5.23 7.27
C ASN A 78 8.30 -4.27 6.08
N VAL A 79 9.13 -4.55 5.07
CA VAL A 79 9.20 -3.73 3.84
C VAL A 79 7.85 -3.74 3.11
N MET A 80 7.22 -4.90 2.93
CA MET A 80 5.93 -5.02 2.24
C MET A 80 4.82 -4.28 2.99
N MET A 81 4.76 -4.40 4.34
CA MET A 81 3.80 -3.68 5.16
C MET A 81 4.01 -2.17 5.15
N ALA A 82 5.27 -1.72 5.27
CA ALA A 82 5.62 -0.31 5.24
C ALA A 82 5.35 0.31 3.86
N ALA A 83 5.61 -0.40 2.77
CA ALA A 83 5.37 0.05 1.41
C ALA A 83 3.88 0.32 1.16
N ALA A 84 2.96 -0.50 1.70
CA ALA A 84 1.52 -0.26 1.59
C ALA A 84 1.11 1.06 2.27
N ILE A 85 1.68 1.37 3.45
CA ILE A 85 1.46 2.64 4.14
C ILE A 85 2.09 3.80 3.35
N ALA A 86 3.27 3.60 2.79
CA ALA A 86 3.98 4.61 2.00
C ALA A 86 3.19 4.97 0.74
N VAL A 87 2.66 3.99 0.00
CA VAL A 87 1.79 4.24 -1.18
C VAL A 87 0.59 5.10 -0.80
N ARG A 88 -0.02 4.84 0.36
CA ARG A 88 -1.17 5.62 0.83
C ARG A 88 -0.82 7.06 1.16
N ARG A 89 0.31 7.28 1.82
CA ARG A 89 0.73 8.60 2.33
C ARG A 89 1.52 9.41 1.32
N ASN A 90 2.36 8.74 0.52
CA ASN A 90 3.34 9.39 -0.34
C ASN A 90 2.85 9.64 -1.77
N SER A 91 1.63 9.24 -2.14
CA SER A 91 1.07 9.57 -3.44
C SER A 91 1.00 11.10 -3.72
N HIS A 92 1.16 11.91 -2.66
CA HIS A 92 1.25 13.36 -2.77
C HIS A 92 2.70 13.92 -2.65
N LEU A 93 3.66 13.16 -2.07
CA LEU A 93 4.99 13.71 -1.72
C LEU A 93 6.07 13.51 -2.79
N GLN A 94 6.03 12.42 -3.56
CA GLN A 94 7.08 12.16 -4.56
C GLN A 94 6.96 13.02 -5.81
N ILE A 95 5.79 13.62 -6.03
CA ILE A 95 5.50 14.43 -7.20
C ILE A 95 5.63 15.92 -6.89
N ASP A 96 5.70 16.31 -5.62
CA ASP A 96 5.67 17.72 -5.19
C ASP A 96 6.83 18.55 -5.75
N ILE A 97 8.02 18.00 -5.88
CA ILE A 97 9.19 18.76 -6.39
C ILE A 97 9.01 19.11 -7.88
N VAL A 98 8.49 18.18 -8.69
CA VAL A 98 8.27 18.40 -10.12
C VAL A 98 6.91 19.09 -10.37
N LEU A 99 5.93 18.82 -9.55
CA LEU A 99 4.56 19.29 -9.73
C LEU A 99 4.28 20.67 -9.13
N ASN A 100 5.14 21.18 -8.24
CA ASN A 100 5.04 22.56 -7.76
C ASN A 100 5.31 23.61 -8.86
N ALA A 101 5.92 23.19 -9.97
CA ALA A 101 6.10 24.00 -11.17
C ALA A 101 4.90 23.93 -12.15
N LEU A 102 3.95 23.01 -11.96
CA LEU A 102 2.78 22.85 -12.84
C LEU A 102 1.51 23.48 -12.26
N LYS A 103 0.61 23.91 -13.16
CA LYS A 103 -0.72 24.40 -12.78
C LYS A 103 -1.51 23.32 -12.02
N PRO A 104 -2.36 23.66 -11.03
CA PRO A 104 -3.05 22.69 -10.16
C PRO A 104 -3.79 21.58 -10.92
N HIS A 105 -4.41 21.92 -12.03
CA HIS A 105 -5.15 20.98 -12.88
C HIS A 105 -4.21 19.94 -13.55
N MET A 106 -3.08 20.36 -14.07
CA MET A 106 -2.07 19.47 -14.70
C MET A 106 -1.41 18.55 -13.67
N ARG A 107 -1.18 19.06 -12.46
CA ARG A 107 -0.66 18.29 -11.34
C ARG A 107 -1.54 17.07 -11.03
N ARG A 108 -2.85 17.26 -10.94
CA ARG A 108 -3.80 16.18 -10.62
C ARG A 108 -3.89 15.13 -11.73
N ILE A 109 -3.93 15.56 -12.99
CA ILE A 109 -3.93 14.65 -14.14
C ILE A 109 -2.68 13.77 -14.11
N PHE A 110 -1.52 14.37 -13.90
CA PHE A 110 -0.25 13.64 -13.83
C PHE A 110 -0.23 12.65 -12.66
N THR A 111 -0.74 13.05 -11.49
CA THR A 111 -0.86 12.16 -10.32
C THR A 111 -1.75 10.96 -10.63
N ILE A 112 -2.90 11.18 -11.27
CA ILE A 112 -3.80 10.08 -11.66
C ILE A 112 -3.10 9.15 -12.66
N CYS A 113 -2.48 9.67 -13.70
CA CYS A 113 -1.76 8.86 -14.69
C CYS A 113 -0.64 8.04 -14.05
N ALA A 114 0.19 8.65 -13.20
CA ALA A 114 1.25 7.96 -12.49
C ALA A 114 0.72 6.86 -11.56
N THR A 115 -0.37 7.15 -10.84
CA THR A 115 -1.00 6.16 -9.95
C THR A 115 -1.64 5.01 -10.74
N VAL A 116 -2.24 5.28 -11.89
CA VAL A 116 -2.79 4.23 -12.76
C VAL A 116 -1.69 3.32 -13.31
N VAL A 117 -0.58 3.88 -13.79
CA VAL A 117 0.57 3.09 -14.24
C VAL A 117 1.12 2.24 -13.08
N GLY A 118 1.28 2.84 -11.89
CA GLY A 118 1.70 2.13 -10.69
C GLY A 118 0.71 1.01 -10.30
N LEU A 119 -0.60 1.25 -10.43
CA LEU A 119 -1.62 0.24 -10.14
C LEU A 119 -1.53 -0.96 -11.09
N VAL A 120 -1.35 -0.72 -12.40
CA VAL A 120 -1.17 -1.80 -13.38
C VAL A 120 0.05 -2.64 -13.02
N PHE A 121 1.17 -2.00 -12.66
CA PHE A 121 2.38 -2.68 -12.21
C PHE A 121 2.13 -3.51 -10.94
N LEU A 122 1.43 -2.95 -9.94
CA LEU A 122 1.12 -3.65 -8.69
C LEU A 122 0.21 -4.87 -8.91
N VAL A 123 -0.77 -4.78 -9.81
CA VAL A 123 -1.63 -5.91 -10.16
C VAL A 123 -0.82 -7.02 -10.84
N TYR A 124 0.09 -6.67 -11.75
CA TYR A 124 0.98 -7.64 -12.38
C TYR A 124 1.91 -8.29 -11.33
N LEU A 125 2.49 -7.48 -10.45
CA LEU A 125 3.32 -7.97 -9.35
C LEU A 125 2.54 -8.91 -8.41
N PHE A 126 1.26 -8.61 -8.13
CA PHE A 126 0.39 -9.47 -7.33
C PHE A 126 0.22 -10.85 -7.96
N ILE A 127 -0.05 -10.90 -9.28
CA ILE A 127 -0.21 -12.17 -10.00
C ILE A 127 1.09 -13.00 -9.94
N LEU A 128 2.24 -12.37 -10.21
CA LEU A 128 3.55 -13.03 -10.13
C LEU A 128 3.87 -13.51 -8.71
N SER A 129 3.45 -12.76 -7.69
CA SER A 129 3.69 -13.14 -6.30
C SER A 129 2.90 -14.38 -5.88
N LEU A 130 1.71 -14.61 -6.45
CA LEU A 130 0.94 -15.85 -6.23
C LEU A 130 1.65 -17.06 -6.85
N GLU A 131 2.25 -16.89 -8.03
CA GLU A 131 3.04 -17.92 -8.67
C GLU A 131 4.30 -18.25 -7.87
N LEU A 132 4.96 -17.22 -7.32
CA LEU A 132 6.10 -17.38 -6.42
C LEU A 132 5.75 -18.20 -5.18
N VAL A 133 4.61 -17.97 -4.55
CA VAL A 133 4.14 -18.76 -3.40
C VAL A 133 3.92 -20.22 -3.78
N ARG A 134 3.31 -20.46 -4.95
CA ARG A 134 3.08 -21.82 -5.44
C ARG A 134 4.39 -22.57 -5.74
N SER A 135 5.34 -21.92 -6.41
CA SER A 135 6.63 -22.48 -6.74
C SER A 135 7.52 -22.72 -5.52
N GLY A 136 7.31 -21.97 -4.43
CA GLY A 136 8.01 -22.12 -3.17
C GLY A 136 7.52 -23.29 -2.31
N ALA A 137 6.33 -23.83 -2.58
CA ALA A 137 5.72 -24.88 -1.75
C ALA A 137 6.55 -26.20 -1.64
N PRO A 138 7.19 -26.71 -2.71
CA PRO A 138 8.02 -27.91 -2.59
C PRO A 138 9.38 -27.68 -1.92
N ASN A 139 9.81 -26.42 -1.79
CA ASN A 139 11.11 -26.07 -1.22
C ASN A 139 11.00 -25.81 0.28
N THR A 140 11.91 -26.40 1.06
CA THR A 140 12.02 -26.16 2.50
C THR A 140 13.21 -25.25 2.81
N SER A 141 13.03 -24.38 3.79
CA SER A 141 14.07 -23.50 4.31
C SER A 141 15.15 -24.34 5.03
N ALA A 142 16.42 -24.02 4.82
CA ALA A 142 17.55 -24.76 5.36
C ALA A 142 17.73 -24.54 6.87
N GLY A 143 17.40 -23.37 7.40
CA GLY A 143 17.60 -23.03 8.81
C GLY A 143 16.37 -23.27 9.69
N LEU A 144 15.17 -22.98 9.17
CA LEU A 144 13.91 -23.13 9.92
C LEU A 144 13.14 -24.41 9.58
N GLY A 145 13.47 -25.10 8.49
CA GLY A 145 12.75 -26.28 8.03
C GLY A 145 11.30 -26.02 7.59
N LEU A 146 10.94 -24.76 7.40
CA LEU A 146 9.59 -24.37 6.97
C LEU A 146 9.47 -24.38 5.44
N PRO A 147 8.28 -24.69 4.88
CA PRO A 147 8.04 -24.53 3.46
C PRO A 147 8.25 -23.07 3.05
N MET A 148 8.99 -22.82 1.97
CA MET A 148 9.29 -21.47 1.51
C MET A 148 8.03 -20.68 1.05
N SER A 149 6.91 -21.35 0.82
CA SER A 149 5.63 -20.70 0.57
C SER A 149 5.18 -19.79 1.71
N ILE A 150 5.50 -20.15 2.98
CA ILE A 150 5.07 -19.37 4.16
C ILE A 150 5.67 -17.96 4.15
N PRO A 151 7.02 -17.78 4.12
CA PRO A 151 7.60 -16.45 4.05
C PRO A 151 7.25 -15.70 2.75
N TYR A 152 7.06 -16.39 1.64
CA TYR A 152 6.68 -15.75 0.39
C TYR A 152 5.25 -15.20 0.39
N THR A 153 4.35 -15.69 1.25
CA THR A 153 2.97 -15.20 1.36
C THR A 153 2.90 -13.73 1.80
N CYS A 154 3.93 -13.18 2.44
CA CYS A 154 3.95 -11.76 2.79
C CYS A 154 3.97 -10.83 1.56
N ILE A 155 4.48 -11.29 0.40
CA ILE A 155 4.57 -10.51 -0.83
C ILE A 155 3.17 -10.28 -1.45
N PRO A 156 2.34 -11.31 -1.72
CA PRO A 156 0.98 -11.08 -2.21
C PRO A 156 0.10 -10.33 -1.20
N ILE A 157 0.27 -10.52 0.10
CA ILE A 157 -0.47 -9.75 1.11
C ILE A 157 -0.08 -8.26 1.01
N GLY A 158 1.20 -7.93 0.99
CA GLY A 158 1.67 -6.56 0.87
C GLY A 158 1.26 -5.90 -0.44
N THR A 159 1.38 -6.60 -1.58
CA THR A 159 0.96 -6.09 -2.89
C THR A 159 -0.55 -5.90 -2.97
N ALA A 160 -1.36 -6.79 -2.39
CA ALA A 160 -2.82 -6.60 -2.30
C ALA A 160 -3.18 -5.34 -1.52
N LEU A 161 -2.51 -5.10 -0.38
CA LEU A 161 -2.69 -3.87 0.40
C LEU A 161 -2.29 -2.62 -0.39
N MET A 162 -1.19 -2.68 -1.15
CA MET A 162 -0.77 -1.56 -2.03
C MET A 162 -1.80 -1.31 -3.14
N VAL A 163 -2.37 -2.35 -3.75
CA VAL A 163 -3.44 -2.21 -4.74
C VAL A 163 -4.66 -1.53 -4.14
N LEU A 164 -5.11 -1.98 -2.97
CA LEU A 164 -6.24 -1.37 -2.27
C LEU A 164 -5.99 0.12 -1.97
N THR A 165 -4.81 0.46 -1.46
CA THR A 165 -4.46 1.85 -1.15
C THR A 165 -4.34 2.71 -2.42
N SER A 166 -3.81 2.17 -3.52
CA SER A 166 -3.73 2.88 -4.81
C SER A 166 -5.11 3.20 -5.39
N VAL A 167 -6.07 2.29 -5.23
CA VAL A 167 -7.47 2.54 -5.63
C VAL A 167 -8.08 3.68 -4.80
N GLU A 168 -7.83 3.74 -3.48
CA GLU A 168 -8.28 4.87 -2.64
C GLU A 168 -7.74 6.20 -3.16
N VAL A 169 -6.45 6.24 -3.47
CA VAL A 169 -5.78 7.44 -3.97
C VAL A 169 -6.41 7.92 -5.29
N ILE A 170 -6.64 7.01 -6.23
CA ILE A 170 -7.29 7.34 -7.50
C ILE A 170 -8.69 7.90 -7.26
N LEU A 171 -9.50 7.25 -6.42
CA LEU A 171 -10.87 7.68 -6.13
C LEU A 171 -10.90 9.07 -5.49
N LYS A 172 -10.00 9.37 -4.55
CA LYS A 172 -9.88 10.70 -3.93
C LYS A 172 -9.49 11.78 -4.95
N ASN A 173 -8.48 11.53 -5.78
CA ASN A 173 -8.05 12.48 -6.80
C ASN A 173 -9.12 12.75 -7.85
N ILE A 174 -9.89 11.74 -8.27
CA ILE A 174 -11.01 11.92 -9.20
C ILE A 174 -12.12 12.76 -8.56
N GLN A 175 -12.41 12.56 -7.28
CA GLN A 175 -13.41 13.33 -6.56
C GLN A 175 -13.01 14.81 -6.46
N GLU A 176 -11.76 15.10 -6.11
CA GLU A 176 -11.23 16.47 -6.05
C GLU A 176 -11.28 17.18 -7.43
N LEU A 177 -10.98 16.46 -8.52
CA LEU A 177 -11.11 16.99 -9.88
C LEU A 177 -12.57 17.33 -10.24
N ALA A 178 -13.52 16.50 -9.83
CA ALA A 178 -14.94 16.72 -10.08
C ALA A 178 -15.46 17.93 -9.30
N ASP A 179 -15.00 18.14 -8.08
CA ASP A 179 -15.39 19.26 -7.22
C ASP A 179 -14.80 20.60 -7.73
N GLU A 180 -13.55 20.58 -8.22
CA GLU A 180 -12.91 21.77 -8.83
C GLU A 180 -13.63 22.23 -10.10
N LYS A 181 -14.07 21.28 -10.94
CA LYS A 181 -14.81 21.58 -12.17
C LYS A 181 -16.17 22.23 -11.88
N LYS A 182 -16.76 21.95 -10.72
CA LYS A 182 -18.04 22.57 -10.28
C LYS A 182 -17.83 23.95 -9.65
N GLY A 183 -16.76 24.14 -8.89
CA GLY A 183 -16.42 25.43 -8.29
C GLY A 183 -15.98 26.49 -9.31
N GLY A 184 -15.39 26.10 -10.43
CA GLY A 184 -14.96 26.99 -11.51
C GLY A 184 -16.08 27.50 -12.44
N THR A 185 -17.32 27.00 -12.28
CA THR A 185 -18.49 27.43 -13.11
C THR A 185 -19.37 28.45 -12.35
N ALA A 186 -18.97 28.89 -11.17
CA ALA A 186 -19.72 29.80 -10.30
C ALA A 186 -19.11 31.21 -10.18
N VAL A 187 -18.30 31.62 -11.18
CA VAL A 187 -17.83 33.03 -11.33
C VAL A 187 -18.31 33.59 -12.65
#